data_deda44e4bea6d3130608a47a76d5b8ab
#
_entry.id   deda44e4bea6d3130608a47a76d5b8ab
#
_cell.length_a   1.000
_cell.length_b   1.000
_cell.length_c   1.000
_cell.angle_alpha   90.00
_cell.angle_beta   90.00
_cell.angle_gamma   90.00
#
_symmetry.space_group_name_H-M   'P 1'
#
loop_
_entity.id
_entity.type
_entity.pdbx_description
1 polymer ?
#
loop_
_entity_poly.entity_id
_entity_poly.type
_entity_poly.pdbx_seq_one_letter_code
_entity_poly.pdbx_strand_id
1 'polypeptide(L)'
;MGCAPKEETPFFGMRGVVLAWDDLTNPEVLDWMKIMKETGMNTISVCGHRYDDEEYAQMKEKWISEGFDFEYEEHAMSFLLPRDLFATHPEYFRMDENGERKADGNGCPSCQEGLEVMMSNVEAFAKGHMPSNHRYYTWLFDGGDICHCEQCKDLSASDQGLIFENHIIKALKAFDPEAKLAHLAYHTTTPAPTKVKPEEGIFLEFAPFYRSWSEPLSKREAIRPGLPFGWNHGDYLDMLKANLEWFGTEDSQVLEYWMDVSLVSDWKKPQKQLTFHKDVFEDDLKTYASLGIKNITCYGVWIDDYYTKTFGFPDFIYDYGRGLRDFRP
;
A
#
# COMPACT_ATOMS: atom_id res chain seq x y z
N MET A 1 -27.28 -6.10 38.95
CA MET A 1 -26.19 -5.42 38.23
C MET A 1 -25.83 -6.31 37.06
N GLY A 2 -26.37 -6.01 35.86
CA GLY A 2 -26.02 -6.72 34.64
C GLY A 2 -24.62 -6.29 34.21
N CYS A 3 -23.68 -7.24 34.08
CA CYS A 3 -22.43 -6.98 33.37
C CYS A 3 -22.79 -6.55 31.93
N ALA A 4 -22.38 -5.37 31.53
CA ALA A 4 -22.38 -5.02 30.13
C ALA A 4 -21.57 -6.09 29.39
N PRO A 5 -22.05 -6.59 28.24
CA PRO A 5 -21.26 -7.53 27.45
C PRO A 5 -19.90 -6.86 27.15
N LYS A 6 -18.80 -7.59 27.40
CA LYS A 6 -17.47 -7.15 26.93
C LYS A 6 -17.59 -7.04 25.42
N GLU A 7 -17.33 -5.87 24.87
CA GLU A 7 -17.14 -5.72 23.43
C GLU A 7 -16.01 -6.66 23.02
N GLU A 8 -16.33 -7.63 22.17
CA GLU A 8 -15.33 -8.55 21.63
C GLU A 8 -14.40 -7.77 20.71
N THR A 9 -13.11 -7.93 20.91
CA THR A 9 -12.09 -7.31 20.05
C THR A 9 -12.27 -7.80 18.59
N PRO A 10 -12.33 -6.89 17.61
CA PRO A 10 -12.42 -7.28 16.21
C PRO A 10 -11.27 -8.21 15.79
N PHE A 11 -11.55 -9.13 14.88
CA PHE A 11 -10.52 -10.06 14.36
C PHE A 11 -9.42 -9.29 13.61
N PHE A 12 -9.81 -8.35 12.73
CA PHE A 12 -8.87 -7.49 12.04
C PHE A 12 -8.43 -6.35 12.98
N GLY A 13 -7.13 -6.29 13.27
CA GLY A 13 -6.53 -5.26 14.11
C GLY A 13 -6.51 -3.91 13.40
N MET A 14 -5.90 -3.85 12.21
CA MET A 14 -5.97 -2.69 11.32
C MET A 14 -7.18 -2.83 10.40
N ARG A 15 -7.99 -1.80 10.35
CA ARG A 15 -9.19 -1.64 9.52
C ARG A 15 -9.13 -0.27 8.88
N GLY A 16 -8.36 -0.17 7.78
CA GLY A 16 -7.95 1.11 7.24
C GLY A 16 -8.57 1.44 5.89
N VAL A 17 -8.47 2.71 5.54
CA VAL A 17 -8.77 3.24 4.22
C VAL A 17 -7.64 4.13 3.72
N VAL A 18 -7.31 4.02 2.44
CA VAL A 18 -6.31 4.85 1.76
C VAL A 18 -7.04 5.87 0.89
N LEU A 19 -6.82 7.15 1.14
CA LEU A 19 -7.46 8.26 0.44
C LEU A 19 -6.42 9.15 -0.24
N ALA A 20 -6.81 9.74 -1.37
CA ALA A 20 -6.07 10.88 -1.88
C ALA A 20 -6.31 12.10 -0.97
N TRP A 21 -5.34 13.01 -0.90
CA TRP A 21 -5.43 14.20 -0.08
C TRP A 21 -6.69 15.03 -0.35
N ASP A 22 -7.04 15.20 -1.62
CA ASP A 22 -8.24 15.95 -2.02
C ASP A 22 -9.55 15.29 -1.53
N ASP A 23 -9.60 13.95 -1.47
CA ASP A 23 -10.76 13.19 -0.98
C ASP A 23 -10.91 13.35 0.55
N LEU A 24 -9.79 13.44 1.27
CA LEU A 24 -9.77 13.60 2.72
C LEU A 24 -10.16 15.01 3.16
N THR A 25 -9.77 16.03 2.40
CA THR A 25 -9.93 17.46 2.77
C THR A 25 -11.29 18.05 2.43
N ASN A 26 -12.23 17.28 1.86
CA ASN A 26 -13.57 17.73 1.51
C ASN A 26 -14.68 17.09 2.38
N PRO A 27 -14.80 17.47 3.68
CA PRO A 27 -15.75 16.86 4.61
C PRO A 27 -17.22 17.19 4.31
N GLU A 28 -17.50 18.19 3.47
CA GLU A 28 -18.86 18.52 3.03
C GLU A 28 -19.40 17.44 2.07
N VAL A 29 -18.51 16.73 1.39
CA VAL A 29 -18.87 15.62 0.48
C VAL A 29 -19.01 14.34 1.27
N LEU A 30 -17.93 13.94 1.97
CA LEU A 30 -17.89 12.77 2.83
C LEU A 30 -17.13 13.11 4.12
N ASP A 31 -17.83 13.07 5.24
CA ASP A 31 -17.16 13.15 6.55
C ASP A 31 -16.56 11.78 6.91
N TRP A 32 -15.37 11.51 6.36
CA TRP A 32 -14.65 10.27 6.60
C TRP A 32 -14.41 9.98 8.08
N MET A 33 -14.14 10.99 8.90
CA MET A 33 -13.92 10.80 10.32
C MET A 33 -15.19 10.27 11.02
N LYS A 34 -16.34 10.85 10.69
CA LYS A 34 -17.63 10.37 11.19
C LYS A 34 -17.91 8.95 10.71
N ILE A 35 -17.74 8.69 9.41
CA ILE A 35 -17.96 7.37 8.82
C ILE A 35 -17.08 6.32 9.49
N MET A 36 -15.79 6.60 9.68
CA MET A 36 -14.86 5.67 10.31
C MET A 36 -15.23 5.38 11.78
N LYS A 37 -15.66 6.40 12.55
CA LYS A 37 -16.18 6.19 13.90
C LYS A 37 -17.41 5.29 13.92
N GLU A 38 -18.37 5.51 13.04
CA GLU A 38 -19.63 4.75 12.96
C GLU A 38 -19.43 3.30 12.47
N THR A 39 -18.38 3.06 11.71
CA THR A 39 -18.09 1.75 11.11
C THR A 39 -17.02 0.96 11.85
N GLY A 40 -16.25 1.62 12.72
CA GLY A 40 -15.16 1.00 13.48
C GLY A 40 -13.86 0.82 12.69
N MET A 41 -13.68 1.55 11.59
CA MET A 41 -12.36 1.72 10.98
C MET A 41 -11.46 2.50 11.94
N ASN A 42 -10.15 2.24 11.93
CA ASN A 42 -9.23 2.81 12.91
C ASN A 42 -7.94 3.40 12.30
N THR A 43 -7.71 3.22 11.02
CA THR A 43 -6.51 3.69 10.33
C THR A 43 -6.89 4.48 9.08
N ILE A 44 -6.34 5.67 8.94
CA ILE A 44 -6.44 6.49 7.75
C ILE A 44 -5.04 6.62 7.14
N SER A 45 -4.90 6.26 5.89
CA SER A 45 -3.68 6.46 5.13
C SER A 45 -3.91 7.46 4.01
N VAL A 46 -2.94 8.33 3.78
CA VAL A 46 -3.02 9.37 2.73
C VAL A 46 -1.99 9.07 1.66
N CYS A 47 -2.42 9.08 0.40
CA CYS A 47 -1.54 8.90 -0.74
C CYS A 47 -1.51 10.15 -1.63
N GLY A 48 -0.37 10.33 -2.33
CA GLY A 48 -0.19 11.38 -3.32
C GLY A 48 0.31 12.73 -2.78
N HIS A 49 1.05 13.44 -3.61
CA HIS A 49 1.77 14.67 -3.28
C HIS A 49 0.98 15.92 -3.65
N ARG A 50 0.25 16.54 -2.72
CA ARG A 50 -0.41 17.85 -2.99
C ARG A 50 -0.69 18.66 -1.73
N TYR A 51 0.14 18.56 -0.71
CA TYR A 51 -0.02 19.29 0.55
C TYR A 51 1.32 19.88 0.96
N ASP A 52 1.31 20.91 1.76
CA ASP A 52 2.50 21.38 2.44
C ASP A 52 2.67 20.65 3.79
N ASP A 53 3.87 20.72 4.33
CA ASP A 53 4.22 20.05 5.59
C ASP A 53 3.36 20.52 6.77
N GLU A 54 2.91 21.77 6.77
CA GLU A 54 2.07 22.33 7.84
C GLU A 54 0.64 21.78 7.76
N GLU A 55 0.05 21.75 6.57
CA GLU A 55 -1.28 21.17 6.36
C GLU A 55 -1.30 19.68 6.73
N TYR A 56 -0.27 18.95 6.33
CA TYR A 56 -0.12 17.53 6.70
C TYR A 56 -0.05 17.36 8.22
N ALA A 57 0.81 18.12 8.90
CA ALA A 57 0.98 18.05 10.34
C ALA A 57 -0.32 18.34 11.10
N GLN A 58 -1.06 19.39 10.70
CA GLN A 58 -2.35 19.76 11.28
C GLN A 58 -3.41 18.67 11.07
N MET A 59 -3.48 18.10 9.86
CA MET A 59 -4.40 17.03 9.55
C MET A 59 -4.08 15.78 10.38
N LYS A 60 -2.83 15.37 10.42
CA LYS A 60 -2.36 14.24 11.23
C LYS A 60 -2.71 14.43 12.71
N GLU A 61 -2.41 15.60 13.30
CA GLU A 61 -2.72 15.89 14.69
C GLU A 61 -4.24 15.80 14.96
N LYS A 62 -5.06 16.33 14.07
CA LYS A 62 -6.51 16.22 14.14
C LYS A 62 -6.98 14.75 14.19
N TRP A 63 -6.49 13.90 13.29
CA TRP A 63 -6.90 12.49 13.23
C TRP A 63 -6.42 11.69 14.45
N ILE A 64 -5.18 11.91 14.89
CA ILE A 64 -4.64 11.26 16.11
C ILE A 64 -5.43 11.67 17.35
N SER A 65 -5.78 12.96 17.48
CA SER A 65 -6.57 13.44 18.63
C SER A 65 -7.96 12.80 18.75
N GLU A 66 -8.48 12.30 17.63
CA GLU A 66 -9.76 11.59 17.55
C GLU A 66 -9.62 10.06 17.68
N GLY A 67 -8.39 9.56 17.91
CA GLY A 67 -8.08 8.16 18.20
C GLY A 67 -7.83 7.28 17.01
N PHE A 68 -7.48 7.86 15.85
CA PHE A 68 -7.11 7.12 14.65
C PHE A 68 -5.60 7.04 14.48
N ASP A 69 -5.13 5.96 13.88
CA ASP A 69 -3.80 5.93 13.27
C ASP A 69 -3.82 6.74 11.97
N PHE A 70 -2.74 7.49 11.75
CA PHE A 70 -2.54 8.31 10.55
C PHE A 70 -1.24 7.92 9.86
N GLU A 71 -1.35 7.48 8.61
CA GLU A 71 -0.26 6.98 7.79
C GLU A 71 -0.11 7.77 6.49
N TYR A 72 1.05 7.63 5.85
CA TYR A 72 1.36 8.22 4.55
C TYR A 72 1.97 7.16 3.63
N GLU A 73 1.42 7.03 2.44
CA GLU A 73 1.82 6.04 1.45
C GLU A 73 2.26 6.72 0.15
N GLU A 74 3.48 6.43 -0.32
CA GLU A 74 4.02 7.08 -1.52
C GLU A 74 5.04 6.22 -2.26
N HIS A 75 5.02 6.30 -3.59
CA HIS A 75 6.10 5.84 -4.46
C HIS A 75 7.31 6.79 -4.34
N ALA A 76 8.13 6.58 -3.29
CA ALA A 76 9.11 7.55 -2.81
C ALA A 76 10.43 7.59 -3.58
N MET A 77 10.66 6.67 -4.54
CA MET A 77 11.98 6.53 -5.17
C MET A 77 12.49 7.78 -5.90
N SER A 78 11.59 8.63 -6.42
CA SER A 78 11.99 9.89 -7.04
C SER A 78 12.48 10.95 -6.05
N PHE A 79 12.09 10.84 -4.78
CA PHE A 79 12.55 11.69 -3.68
C PHE A 79 13.83 11.14 -3.06
N LEU A 80 13.90 9.83 -2.89
CA LEU A 80 15.07 9.17 -2.30
C LEU A 80 16.27 9.17 -3.25
N LEU A 81 16.03 9.03 -4.55
CA LEU A 81 17.05 9.13 -5.60
C LEU A 81 16.62 10.17 -6.65
N PRO A 82 16.91 11.48 -6.45
CA PRO A 82 16.49 12.55 -7.34
C PRO A 82 16.96 12.37 -8.78
N ARG A 83 16.05 12.57 -9.74
CA ARG A 83 16.26 12.22 -11.15
C ARG A 83 17.27 13.13 -11.88
N ASP A 84 17.50 14.32 -11.39
CA ASP A 84 18.53 15.25 -11.90
C ASP A 84 19.96 14.72 -11.71
N LEU A 85 20.17 13.85 -10.73
CA LEU A 85 21.46 13.16 -10.55
C LEU A 85 21.85 12.29 -11.74
N PHE A 86 20.89 11.87 -12.59
CA PHE A 86 21.18 11.07 -13.77
C PHE A 86 22.16 11.73 -14.74
N ALA A 87 22.12 13.05 -14.84
CA ALA A 87 23.02 13.81 -15.72
C ALA A 87 24.51 13.68 -15.35
N THR A 88 24.82 13.46 -14.06
CA THR A 88 26.18 13.37 -13.54
C THR A 88 26.55 11.98 -13.03
N HIS A 89 25.56 11.20 -12.63
CA HIS A 89 25.72 9.87 -12.01
C HIS A 89 24.75 8.85 -12.61
N PRO A 90 24.83 8.55 -13.92
CA PRO A 90 23.94 7.58 -14.54
C PRO A 90 24.07 6.16 -13.94
N GLU A 91 25.22 5.83 -13.33
CA GLU A 91 25.48 4.55 -12.66
C GLU A 91 24.58 4.29 -11.45
N TYR A 92 24.02 5.33 -10.82
CA TYR A 92 23.09 5.19 -9.68
C TYR A 92 21.74 4.61 -10.12
N PHE A 93 21.42 4.73 -11.40
CA PHE A 93 20.12 4.39 -11.96
C PHE A 93 20.13 3.02 -12.62
N ARG A 94 18.93 2.45 -12.78
CA ARG A 94 18.77 1.14 -13.40
C ARG A 94 19.34 1.07 -14.81
N MET A 95 19.77 -0.11 -15.20
CA MET A 95 20.12 -0.44 -16.58
C MET A 95 18.97 -1.24 -17.19
N ASP A 96 18.55 -0.90 -18.39
CA ASP A 96 17.53 -1.66 -19.11
C ASP A 96 18.12 -2.94 -19.74
N GLU A 97 17.26 -3.74 -20.39
CA GLU A 97 17.63 -4.99 -21.06
C GLU A 97 18.60 -4.78 -22.25
N ASN A 98 18.67 -3.56 -22.80
CA ASN A 98 19.57 -3.21 -23.89
C ASN A 98 20.94 -2.72 -23.40
N GLY A 99 21.17 -2.67 -22.09
CA GLY A 99 22.41 -2.20 -21.48
C GLY A 99 22.50 -0.68 -21.34
N GLU A 100 21.39 0.05 -21.48
CA GLU A 100 21.34 1.50 -21.34
C GLU A 100 20.87 1.90 -19.94
N ARG A 101 21.54 2.90 -19.32
CA ARG A 101 21.08 3.49 -18.07
C ARG A 101 19.86 4.38 -18.31
N LYS A 102 18.86 4.30 -17.41
CA LYS A 102 17.60 5.02 -17.51
C LYS A 102 17.34 5.80 -16.22
N ALA A 103 16.93 7.07 -16.38
CA ALA A 103 16.60 7.95 -15.25
C ALA A 103 15.27 7.61 -14.55
N ASP A 104 14.45 6.75 -15.17
CA ASP A 104 13.16 6.32 -14.65
C ASP A 104 13.29 5.08 -13.73
N GLY A 105 12.15 4.64 -13.20
CA GLY A 105 12.06 3.44 -12.37
C GLY A 105 12.84 3.53 -11.07
N ASN A 106 13.27 2.37 -10.58
CA ASN A 106 14.09 2.26 -9.40
C ASN A 106 15.58 2.51 -9.72
N GLY A 107 16.41 2.73 -8.72
CA GLY A 107 17.85 2.84 -8.88
C GLY A 107 18.52 1.51 -9.27
N CYS A 108 19.85 1.50 -9.24
CA CYS A 108 20.65 0.29 -9.36
C CYS A 108 20.97 -0.24 -7.95
N PRO A 109 20.41 -1.39 -7.52
CA PRO A 109 20.62 -1.89 -6.15
C PRO A 109 22.06 -2.39 -5.88
N SER A 110 22.89 -2.52 -6.92
CA SER A 110 24.31 -2.86 -6.76
C SER A 110 25.26 -1.65 -6.74
N CYS A 111 24.74 -0.43 -6.90
CA CYS A 111 25.55 0.79 -6.84
C CYS A 111 25.56 1.34 -5.41
N GLN A 112 26.68 1.14 -4.71
CA GLN A 112 26.81 1.52 -3.31
C GLN A 112 26.64 3.04 -3.11
N GLU A 113 27.22 3.86 -3.97
CA GLU A 113 27.12 5.33 -3.89
C GLU A 113 25.68 5.80 -4.08
N GLY A 114 24.94 5.16 -5.02
CA GLY A 114 23.51 5.45 -5.21
C GLY A 114 22.66 5.09 -3.98
N LEU A 115 22.96 3.96 -3.34
CA LEU A 115 22.31 3.56 -2.07
C LEU A 115 22.64 4.55 -0.93
N GLU A 116 23.87 5.05 -0.83
CA GLU A 116 24.26 6.04 0.18
C GLU A 116 23.50 7.37 -0.01
N VAL A 117 23.37 7.83 -1.26
CA VAL A 117 22.56 9.02 -1.58
C VAL A 117 21.11 8.80 -1.16
N MET A 118 20.53 7.66 -1.53
CA MET A 118 19.16 7.31 -1.15
C MET A 118 18.98 7.33 0.38
N MET A 119 19.88 6.67 1.12
CA MET A 119 19.84 6.64 2.60
C MET A 119 19.93 8.03 3.21
N SER A 120 20.76 8.92 2.66
CA SER A 120 20.87 10.30 3.14
C SER A 120 19.59 11.12 2.99
N ASN A 121 18.72 10.76 2.04
CA ASN A 121 17.46 11.42 1.78
C ASN A 121 16.27 10.82 2.56
N VAL A 122 16.41 9.60 3.11
CA VAL A 122 15.33 8.92 3.84
C VAL A 122 14.86 9.75 5.03
N GLU A 123 15.77 10.27 5.84
CA GLU A 123 15.43 11.01 7.05
C GLU A 123 14.66 12.28 6.73
N ALA A 124 15.09 13.04 5.73
CA ALA A 124 14.41 14.27 5.31
C ALA A 124 13.00 13.98 4.78
N PHE A 125 12.85 12.95 3.94
CA PHE A 125 11.57 12.52 3.42
C PHE A 125 10.64 12.04 4.53
N ALA A 126 11.11 11.13 5.38
CA ALA A 126 10.29 10.49 6.39
C ALA A 126 9.88 11.43 7.54
N LYS A 127 10.73 12.37 7.95
CA LYS A 127 10.40 13.33 9.01
C LYS A 127 9.22 14.24 8.64
N GLY A 128 9.08 14.61 7.37
CA GLY A 128 7.92 15.35 6.87
C GLY A 128 6.61 14.54 6.94
N HIS A 129 6.70 13.21 6.94
CA HIS A 129 5.56 12.30 6.77
C HIS A 129 5.52 11.21 7.84
N MET A 130 6.01 11.47 9.05
CA MET A 130 6.01 10.45 10.11
C MET A 130 4.61 9.91 10.40
N PRO A 131 4.41 8.59 10.28
CA PRO A 131 3.15 7.95 10.68
C PRO A 131 2.97 8.00 12.21
N SER A 132 1.74 7.81 12.67
CA SER A 132 1.45 7.77 14.11
C SER A 132 1.81 6.43 14.77
N ASN A 133 1.92 5.38 13.96
CA ASN A 133 2.08 3.99 14.40
C ASN A 133 3.42 3.37 13.97
N HIS A 134 4.39 4.19 13.59
CA HIS A 134 5.72 3.78 13.15
C HIS A 134 5.75 2.90 11.88
N ARG A 135 4.66 2.83 11.11
CA ARG A 135 4.57 2.06 9.87
C ARG A 135 4.81 2.97 8.67
N TYR A 136 5.93 2.78 7.97
CA TYR A 136 6.35 3.60 6.83
C TYR A 136 6.08 2.87 5.52
N TYR A 137 5.59 3.63 4.53
CA TYR A 137 5.26 3.15 3.19
C TYR A 137 6.02 3.99 2.15
N THR A 138 7.31 3.70 2.00
CA THR A 138 8.17 4.32 1.00
C THR A 138 8.31 3.39 -0.19
N TRP A 139 7.22 3.24 -0.95
CA TRP A 139 7.16 2.27 -2.02
C TRP A 139 8.19 2.51 -3.13
N LEU A 140 8.57 1.43 -3.79
CA LEU A 140 9.36 1.48 -5.02
C LEU A 140 8.60 2.24 -6.11
N PHE A 141 9.27 2.53 -7.22
CA PHE A 141 8.66 3.24 -8.34
C PHE A 141 7.45 2.47 -8.89
N ASP A 142 6.36 3.18 -9.15
CA ASP A 142 5.17 2.61 -9.77
C ASP A 142 5.47 2.16 -11.20
N GLY A 143 5.16 0.89 -11.51
CA GLY A 143 5.49 0.29 -12.80
C GLY A 143 6.65 -0.70 -12.77
N GLY A 144 7.44 -0.74 -11.70
CA GLY A 144 8.29 -1.87 -11.34
C GLY A 144 9.48 -2.18 -12.23
N ASP A 145 9.99 -1.21 -12.99
CA ASP A 145 11.20 -1.44 -13.80
C ASP A 145 12.43 -1.73 -12.95
N ILE A 146 13.07 -2.89 -13.19
CA ILE A 146 14.24 -3.39 -12.48
C ILE A 146 15.55 -3.09 -13.20
N CYS A 147 16.69 -3.30 -12.52
CA CYS A 147 18.02 -3.14 -13.09
C CYS A 147 18.51 -4.45 -13.72
N HIS A 148 18.95 -4.40 -14.98
CA HIS A 148 19.49 -5.54 -15.73
C HIS A 148 21.02 -5.51 -15.87
N CYS A 149 21.74 -4.72 -15.06
CA CYS A 149 23.20 -4.75 -15.09
C CYS A 149 23.75 -6.12 -14.64
N GLU A 150 25.02 -6.40 -14.93
CA GLU A 150 25.64 -7.71 -14.70
C GLU A 150 25.48 -8.21 -13.26
N GLN A 151 25.44 -7.30 -12.28
CA GLN A 151 25.30 -7.65 -10.85
C GLN A 151 23.83 -7.85 -10.41
N CYS A 152 22.87 -7.29 -11.15
CA CYS A 152 21.45 -7.30 -10.78
C CYS A 152 20.60 -8.29 -11.60
N LYS A 153 21.03 -8.68 -12.79
CA LYS A 153 20.26 -9.46 -13.78
C LYS A 153 19.69 -10.78 -13.26
N ASP A 154 20.34 -11.39 -12.26
CA ASP A 154 19.94 -12.67 -11.67
C ASP A 154 19.09 -12.49 -10.39
N LEU A 155 18.74 -11.27 -10.03
CA LEU A 155 17.86 -10.95 -8.91
C LEU A 155 16.43 -10.75 -9.42
N SER A 156 15.46 -11.31 -8.67
CA SER A 156 14.04 -11.02 -8.93
C SER A 156 13.71 -9.55 -8.62
N ALA A 157 12.56 -9.06 -9.07
CA ALA A 157 12.11 -7.71 -8.73
C ALA A 157 12.00 -7.51 -7.21
N SER A 158 11.46 -8.52 -6.50
CA SER A 158 11.35 -8.48 -5.03
C SER A 158 12.72 -8.53 -4.34
N ASP A 159 13.69 -9.30 -4.87
CA ASP A 159 15.06 -9.29 -4.34
C ASP A 159 15.71 -7.90 -4.51
N GLN A 160 15.55 -7.26 -5.68
CA GLN A 160 16.06 -5.92 -5.92
C GLN A 160 15.36 -4.88 -5.03
N GLY A 161 14.05 -5.01 -4.84
CA GLY A 161 13.26 -4.18 -3.93
C GLY A 161 13.77 -4.26 -2.49
N LEU A 162 13.96 -5.47 -2.00
CA LEU A 162 14.46 -5.70 -0.65
C LEU A 162 15.88 -5.15 -0.41
N ILE A 163 16.73 -5.07 -1.42
CA ILE A 163 18.03 -4.40 -1.25
C ILE A 163 17.83 -2.93 -0.90
N PHE A 164 16.94 -2.21 -1.59
CA PHE A 164 16.62 -0.83 -1.26
C PHE A 164 15.95 -0.72 0.13
N GLU A 165 14.94 -1.52 0.38
CA GLU A 165 14.16 -1.49 1.62
C GLU A 165 15.01 -1.83 2.85
N ASN A 166 15.96 -2.76 2.73
CA ASN A 166 16.93 -3.09 3.78
C ASN A 166 17.86 -1.89 4.13
N HIS A 167 18.15 -1.02 3.17
CA HIS A 167 18.88 0.22 3.43
C HIS A 167 17.96 1.30 4.02
N ILE A 168 16.74 1.43 3.50
CA ILE A 168 15.75 2.39 3.97
C ILE A 168 15.40 2.13 5.44
N ILE A 169 15.09 0.88 5.82
CA ILE A 169 14.72 0.57 7.21
C ILE A 169 15.86 0.86 8.20
N LYS A 170 17.13 0.67 7.81
CA LYS A 170 18.28 1.04 8.63
C LYS A 170 18.36 2.55 8.85
N ALA A 171 18.11 3.32 7.79
CA ALA A 171 18.09 4.78 7.90
C ALA A 171 16.90 5.26 8.75
N LEU A 172 15.72 4.66 8.59
CA LEU A 172 14.54 4.96 9.42
C LEU A 172 14.80 4.69 10.90
N LYS A 173 15.34 3.51 11.24
CA LYS A 173 15.62 3.11 12.63
C LYS A 173 16.68 3.97 13.32
N ALA A 174 17.46 4.74 12.57
CA ALA A 174 18.43 5.67 13.15
C ALA A 174 17.74 6.85 13.89
N PHE A 175 16.55 7.25 13.50
CA PHE A 175 15.78 8.32 14.16
C PHE A 175 14.43 7.86 14.75
N ASP A 176 13.88 6.75 14.26
CA ASP A 176 12.68 6.10 14.80
C ASP A 176 12.98 4.62 15.08
N PRO A 177 13.45 4.26 16.28
CA PRO A 177 13.84 2.89 16.61
C PRO A 177 12.70 1.85 16.47
N GLU A 178 11.43 2.27 16.51
CA GLU A 178 10.26 1.42 16.35
C GLU A 178 9.78 1.31 14.89
N ALA A 179 10.49 1.97 13.95
CA ALA A 179 10.12 1.98 12.53
C ALA A 179 9.93 0.58 11.97
N LYS A 180 8.83 0.41 11.27
CA LYS A 180 8.51 -0.71 10.39
C LYS A 180 8.35 -0.18 8.96
N LEU A 181 8.74 -0.98 7.97
CA LEU A 181 8.72 -0.58 6.56
C LEU A 181 7.95 -1.60 5.72
N ALA A 182 7.03 -1.13 4.90
CA ALA A 182 6.29 -1.97 3.98
C ALA A 182 7.17 -2.45 2.82
N HIS A 183 7.19 -3.77 2.56
CA HIS A 183 7.52 -4.35 1.27
C HIS A 183 6.23 -4.47 0.47
N LEU A 184 6.05 -3.60 -0.51
CA LEU A 184 4.86 -3.63 -1.37
C LEU A 184 5.00 -4.75 -2.41
N ALA A 185 4.28 -5.85 -2.18
CA ALA A 185 4.15 -6.94 -3.16
C ALA A 185 3.07 -6.58 -4.18
N TYR A 186 3.47 -5.85 -5.21
CA TYR A 186 2.63 -5.23 -6.22
C TYR A 186 3.30 -5.31 -7.60
N HIS A 187 2.54 -5.46 -8.66
CA HIS A 187 3.08 -5.52 -10.03
C HIS A 187 4.20 -6.58 -10.14
N THR A 188 5.41 -6.21 -10.52
CA THR A 188 6.55 -7.13 -10.68
C THR A 188 7.08 -7.68 -9.36
N THR A 189 6.81 -7.03 -8.23
CA THR A 189 7.21 -7.48 -6.89
C THR A 189 6.15 -8.36 -6.20
N THR A 190 5.01 -8.67 -6.85
CA THR A 190 4.00 -9.59 -6.30
C THR A 190 4.57 -10.98 -5.98
N PRO A 191 5.43 -11.61 -6.82
CA PRO A 191 6.12 -12.84 -6.45
C PRO A 191 7.09 -12.63 -5.29
N ALA A 192 7.16 -13.59 -4.37
CA ALA A 192 8.04 -13.55 -3.22
C ALA A 192 9.54 -13.41 -3.61
N PRO A 193 10.37 -12.83 -2.74
CA PRO A 193 11.82 -12.81 -2.91
C PRO A 193 12.39 -14.24 -2.95
N THR A 194 13.57 -14.42 -3.54
CA THR A 194 14.20 -15.73 -3.69
C THR A 194 15.59 -15.81 -3.08
N LYS A 195 16.28 -14.68 -2.91
CA LYS A 195 17.68 -14.61 -2.49
C LYS A 195 17.93 -13.62 -1.35
N VAL A 196 17.24 -12.48 -1.36
CA VAL A 196 17.45 -11.41 -0.39
C VAL A 196 16.46 -11.52 0.74
N LYS A 197 16.95 -11.55 1.98
CA LYS A 197 16.11 -11.60 3.18
C LYS A 197 15.72 -10.19 3.62
N PRO A 198 14.47 -9.99 4.08
CA PRO A 198 14.09 -8.73 4.72
C PRO A 198 14.86 -8.55 6.04
N GLU A 199 15.31 -7.32 6.30
CA GLU A 199 15.81 -6.91 7.62
C GLU A 199 14.63 -6.84 8.61
N GLU A 200 14.95 -6.94 9.90
CA GLU A 200 13.97 -6.84 10.97
C GLU A 200 13.20 -5.51 10.91
N GLY A 201 11.88 -5.60 10.92
CA GLY A 201 10.96 -4.46 10.82
C GLY A 201 10.40 -4.27 9.41
N ILE A 202 10.86 -5.01 8.40
CA ILE A 202 10.18 -5.02 7.11
C ILE A 202 9.00 -6.00 7.16
N PHE A 203 7.81 -5.51 6.81
CA PHE A 203 6.59 -6.30 6.76
C PHE A 203 6.02 -6.37 5.34
N LEU A 204 5.24 -7.41 5.05
CA LEU A 204 4.55 -7.55 3.78
C LEU A 204 3.35 -6.60 3.69
N GLU A 205 3.26 -5.87 2.61
CA GLU A 205 2.04 -5.23 2.12
C GLU A 205 1.66 -5.86 0.78
N PHE A 206 0.66 -6.72 0.79
CA PHE A 206 0.24 -7.45 -0.40
C PHE A 206 -0.88 -6.72 -1.12
N ALA A 207 -0.64 -6.32 -2.37
CA ALA A 207 -1.59 -5.57 -3.19
C ALA A 207 -1.93 -6.32 -4.49
N PRO A 208 -3.01 -7.12 -4.53
CA PRO A 208 -3.37 -7.96 -5.67
C PRO A 208 -4.08 -7.15 -6.78
N PHE A 209 -3.42 -6.15 -7.32
CA PHE A 209 -3.97 -5.13 -8.20
C PHE A 209 -4.62 -5.66 -9.48
N TYR A 210 -4.04 -6.69 -10.11
CA TYR A 210 -4.52 -7.20 -11.40
C TYR A 210 -5.53 -8.35 -11.29
N ARG A 211 -6.01 -8.66 -10.08
CA ARG A 211 -7.04 -9.68 -9.90
C ARG A 211 -8.39 -9.27 -10.50
N SER A 212 -9.33 -10.19 -10.63
CA SER A 212 -10.74 -9.87 -10.86
C SER A 212 -11.41 -9.45 -9.56
N TRP A 213 -12.02 -8.25 -9.52
CA TRP A 213 -12.75 -7.77 -8.32
C TRP A 213 -14.22 -8.15 -8.29
N SER A 214 -14.73 -8.76 -9.37
CA SER A 214 -16.10 -9.30 -9.43
C SER A 214 -16.20 -10.77 -9.03
N GLU A 215 -15.07 -11.39 -8.68
CA GLU A 215 -14.96 -12.78 -8.26
C GLU A 215 -14.07 -12.87 -7.01
N PRO A 216 -14.41 -13.74 -6.02
CA PRO A 216 -13.61 -13.87 -4.81
C PRO A 216 -12.28 -14.56 -5.07
N LEU A 217 -11.28 -14.26 -4.23
CA LEU A 217 -9.95 -14.91 -4.31
C LEU A 217 -10.01 -16.43 -4.13
N SER A 218 -11.00 -16.93 -3.38
CA SER A 218 -11.23 -18.37 -3.20
C SER A 218 -11.53 -19.10 -4.53
N LYS A 219 -12.04 -18.38 -5.54
CA LYS A 219 -12.25 -18.87 -6.91
C LYS A 219 -10.95 -18.83 -7.69
N ARG A 220 -10.09 -19.83 -7.45
CA ARG A 220 -8.68 -19.86 -7.91
C ARG A 220 -8.50 -19.69 -9.42
N GLU A 221 -9.45 -20.18 -10.24
CA GLU A 221 -9.40 -20.08 -11.70
C GLU A 221 -9.83 -18.72 -12.25
N ALA A 222 -10.39 -17.84 -11.42
CA ALA A 222 -10.80 -16.52 -11.87
C ALA A 222 -9.61 -15.69 -12.34
N ILE A 223 -9.78 -15.02 -13.47
CA ILE A 223 -8.76 -14.19 -14.10
C ILE A 223 -9.41 -12.92 -14.64
N ARG A 224 -8.68 -11.82 -14.63
CA ARG A 224 -9.04 -10.59 -15.34
C ARG A 224 -8.32 -10.55 -16.69
N PRO A 225 -9.04 -10.72 -17.82
CA PRO A 225 -8.40 -10.79 -19.14
C PRO A 225 -7.71 -9.49 -19.55
N GLY A 226 -6.66 -9.62 -20.36
CA GLY A 226 -5.99 -8.48 -21.01
C GLY A 226 -5.05 -7.69 -20.12
N LEU A 227 -4.76 -8.19 -18.91
CA LEU A 227 -3.80 -7.57 -17.99
C LEU A 227 -2.38 -8.18 -18.14
N PRO A 228 -1.34 -7.44 -17.71
CA PRO A 228 0.02 -7.98 -17.62
C PRO A 228 0.07 -9.25 -16.77
N PHE A 229 1.04 -10.10 -17.04
CA PHE A 229 1.33 -11.36 -16.31
C PHE A 229 0.35 -12.51 -16.49
N GLY A 230 -0.93 -12.28 -16.77
CA GLY A 230 -1.94 -13.33 -16.96
C GLY A 230 -2.21 -14.19 -15.71
N TRP A 231 -1.95 -13.65 -14.51
CA TRP A 231 -2.18 -14.36 -13.23
C TRP A 231 -3.66 -14.52 -12.94
N ASN A 232 -4.04 -15.72 -12.50
CA ASN A 232 -5.34 -16.01 -11.93
C ASN A 232 -5.31 -15.84 -10.39
N HIS A 233 -6.49 -15.98 -9.74
CA HIS A 233 -6.58 -15.86 -8.28
C HIS A 233 -5.75 -16.92 -7.54
N GLY A 234 -5.59 -18.10 -8.13
CA GLY A 234 -4.73 -19.15 -7.59
C GLY A 234 -3.27 -18.73 -7.53
N ASP A 235 -2.78 -18.07 -8.59
CA ASP A 235 -1.42 -17.53 -8.61
C ASP A 235 -1.22 -16.47 -7.52
N TYR A 236 -2.18 -15.54 -7.34
CA TYR A 236 -2.14 -14.55 -6.25
C TYR A 236 -2.09 -15.19 -4.88
N LEU A 237 -2.92 -16.20 -4.62
CA LEU A 237 -2.93 -16.90 -3.34
C LEU A 237 -1.63 -17.66 -3.07
N ASP A 238 -1.04 -18.26 -4.10
CA ASP A 238 0.23 -18.97 -3.97
C ASP A 238 1.39 -17.99 -3.75
N MET A 239 1.39 -16.83 -4.45
CA MET A 239 2.36 -15.76 -4.20
C MET A 239 2.20 -15.14 -2.80
N LEU A 240 0.96 -14.91 -2.33
CA LEU A 240 0.72 -14.43 -0.97
C LEU A 240 1.29 -15.39 0.08
N LYS A 241 1.01 -16.70 -0.06
CA LYS A 241 1.55 -17.71 0.85
C LYS A 241 3.07 -17.74 0.84
N ALA A 242 3.68 -17.67 -0.35
CA ALA A 242 5.13 -17.63 -0.48
C ALA A 242 5.74 -16.38 0.18
N ASN A 243 5.10 -15.21 0.03
CA ASN A 243 5.53 -13.99 0.72
C ASN A 243 5.43 -14.13 2.25
N LEU A 244 4.33 -14.72 2.76
CA LEU A 244 4.15 -14.92 4.19
C LEU A 244 5.21 -15.86 4.83
N GLU A 245 5.84 -16.74 4.05
CA GLU A 245 6.98 -17.54 4.51
C GLU A 245 8.23 -16.68 4.79
N TRP A 246 8.38 -15.53 4.10
CA TRP A 246 9.49 -14.59 4.27
C TRP A 246 9.24 -13.53 5.33
N PHE A 247 8.03 -12.98 5.39
CA PHE A 247 7.68 -11.83 6.21
C PHE A 247 6.90 -12.20 7.49
N GLY A 248 6.33 -13.40 7.56
CA GLY A 248 5.39 -13.78 8.63
C GLY A 248 4.02 -13.13 8.47
N THR A 249 3.14 -13.34 9.46
CA THR A 249 1.76 -12.84 9.44
C THR A 249 1.49 -11.71 10.44
N GLU A 250 2.38 -11.49 11.41
CA GLU A 250 2.14 -10.61 12.55
C GLU A 250 1.87 -9.16 12.15
N ASP A 251 2.74 -8.59 11.33
CA ASP A 251 2.65 -7.23 10.81
C ASP A 251 2.17 -7.16 9.36
N SER A 252 2.04 -8.32 8.69
CA SER A 252 1.62 -8.38 7.29
C SER A 252 0.23 -7.79 7.09
N GLN A 253 0.09 -7.07 5.98
CA GLN A 253 -1.08 -6.30 5.59
C GLN A 253 -1.50 -6.65 4.17
N VAL A 254 -2.78 -6.47 3.89
CA VAL A 254 -3.32 -6.47 2.53
C VAL A 254 -3.82 -5.08 2.20
N LEU A 255 -3.42 -4.57 1.04
CA LEU A 255 -3.94 -3.35 0.43
C LEU A 255 -4.84 -3.74 -0.74
N GLU A 256 -6.14 -3.52 -0.61
CA GLU A 256 -7.15 -3.92 -1.58
C GLU A 256 -7.75 -2.74 -2.35
N TYR A 257 -8.57 -3.05 -3.34
CA TYR A 257 -9.11 -2.08 -4.31
C TYR A 257 -10.65 -2.16 -4.43
N TRP A 258 -11.33 -2.77 -3.46
CA TRP A 258 -12.80 -2.97 -3.52
C TRP A 258 -13.58 -1.66 -3.67
N MET A 259 -13.04 -0.54 -3.20
CA MET A 259 -13.68 0.78 -3.21
C MET A 259 -12.96 1.80 -4.11
N ASP A 260 -12.03 1.37 -4.95
CA ASP A 260 -11.25 2.27 -5.79
C ASP A 260 -12.03 2.71 -7.03
N VAL A 261 -12.59 3.92 -6.97
CA VAL A 261 -13.33 4.54 -8.09
C VAL A 261 -12.39 4.96 -9.21
N SER A 262 -11.13 5.31 -8.91
CA SER A 262 -10.15 5.69 -9.94
C SER A 262 -9.86 4.52 -10.88
N LEU A 263 -9.73 3.33 -10.31
CA LEU A 263 -9.44 2.10 -11.02
C LEU A 263 -10.57 1.66 -11.95
N VAL A 264 -11.82 1.67 -11.48
CA VAL A 264 -12.98 1.33 -12.33
C VAL A 264 -13.22 2.38 -13.40
N SER A 265 -12.69 3.59 -13.22
CA SER A 265 -12.75 4.70 -14.18
C SER A 265 -11.58 4.70 -15.16
N ASP A 266 -10.68 3.71 -15.14
CA ASP A 266 -9.45 3.66 -15.95
C ASP A 266 -8.61 4.95 -15.80
N TRP A 267 -8.56 5.51 -14.56
CA TRP A 267 -7.90 6.78 -14.21
C TRP A 267 -8.31 7.97 -15.09
N LYS A 268 -9.56 7.98 -15.56
CA LYS A 268 -10.13 9.05 -16.40
C LYS A 268 -11.34 9.65 -15.73
N LYS A 269 -11.41 10.99 -15.75
CA LYS A 269 -12.62 11.72 -15.37
C LYS A 269 -13.48 12.00 -16.63
N PRO A 270 -14.82 12.03 -16.52
CA PRO A 270 -15.58 11.84 -15.29
C PRO A 270 -15.58 10.38 -14.80
N GLN A 271 -15.76 10.23 -13.49
CA GLN A 271 -15.78 8.91 -12.83
C GLN A 271 -16.91 8.04 -13.33
N LYS A 272 -16.66 6.72 -13.31
CA LYS A 272 -17.69 5.69 -13.51
C LYS A 272 -18.26 5.26 -12.15
N GLN A 273 -19.50 4.75 -12.16
CA GLN A 273 -20.08 4.16 -10.96
C GLN A 273 -19.33 2.88 -10.59
N LEU A 274 -18.92 2.78 -9.34
CA LEU A 274 -18.33 1.57 -8.79
C LEU A 274 -19.44 0.58 -8.41
N THR A 275 -19.24 -0.69 -8.74
CA THR A 275 -20.05 -1.80 -8.22
C THR A 275 -19.29 -2.46 -7.08
N PHE A 276 -19.73 -2.26 -5.84
CA PHE A 276 -19.17 -2.96 -4.70
C PHE A 276 -19.76 -4.36 -4.60
N HIS A 277 -18.92 -5.38 -4.82
CA HIS A 277 -19.31 -6.79 -4.73
C HIS A 277 -19.17 -7.28 -3.27
N LYS A 278 -20.22 -7.09 -2.49
CA LYS A 278 -20.22 -7.40 -1.05
C LYS A 278 -19.94 -8.86 -0.75
N ASP A 279 -20.49 -9.78 -1.53
CA ASP A 279 -20.25 -11.21 -1.41
C ASP A 279 -18.79 -11.60 -1.69
N VAL A 280 -18.15 -10.95 -2.66
CA VAL A 280 -16.72 -11.08 -2.95
C VAL A 280 -15.89 -10.57 -1.77
N PHE A 281 -16.19 -9.37 -1.29
CA PHE A 281 -15.52 -8.79 -0.12
C PHE A 281 -15.60 -9.72 1.11
N GLU A 282 -16.79 -10.22 1.45
CA GLU A 282 -16.98 -11.10 2.59
C GLU A 282 -16.27 -12.46 2.45
N ASP A 283 -16.13 -12.99 1.24
CA ASP A 283 -15.36 -14.22 0.98
C ASP A 283 -13.86 -13.95 1.05
N ASP A 284 -13.40 -12.83 0.50
CA ASP A 284 -11.99 -12.41 0.57
C ASP A 284 -11.52 -12.23 2.02
N LEU A 285 -12.36 -11.64 2.90
CA LEU A 285 -12.05 -11.54 4.33
C LEU A 285 -11.81 -12.91 4.97
N LYS A 286 -12.63 -13.93 4.64
CA LYS A 286 -12.43 -15.31 5.12
C LYS A 286 -11.12 -15.88 4.61
N THR A 287 -10.82 -15.63 3.34
CA THR A 287 -9.59 -16.09 2.70
C THR A 287 -8.37 -15.49 3.39
N TYR A 288 -8.32 -14.17 3.59
CA TYR A 288 -7.22 -13.49 4.29
C TYR A 288 -7.10 -13.92 5.75
N ALA A 289 -8.21 -14.02 6.46
CA ALA A 289 -8.23 -14.50 7.84
C ALA A 289 -7.68 -15.93 7.96
N SER A 290 -8.01 -16.82 7.03
CA SER A 290 -7.50 -18.20 6.99
C SER A 290 -5.98 -18.28 6.79
N LEU A 291 -5.37 -17.25 6.20
CA LEU A 291 -3.94 -17.10 5.99
C LEU A 291 -3.24 -16.35 7.15
N GLY A 292 -3.99 -15.95 8.17
CA GLY A 292 -3.46 -15.24 9.34
C GLY A 292 -3.31 -13.73 9.19
N ILE A 293 -3.78 -13.15 8.09
CA ILE A 293 -3.77 -11.69 7.89
C ILE A 293 -4.76 -11.03 8.85
N LYS A 294 -4.30 -10.00 9.56
CA LYS A 294 -5.09 -9.22 10.51
C LYS A 294 -5.13 -7.71 10.20
N ASN A 295 -4.39 -7.27 9.20
CA ASN A 295 -4.30 -5.88 8.82
C ASN A 295 -4.81 -5.73 7.39
N ILE A 296 -5.83 -4.89 7.21
CA ILE A 296 -6.46 -4.66 5.91
C ILE A 296 -6.66 -3.17 5.70
N THR A 297 -6.22 -2.69 4.57
CA THR A 297 -6.53 -1.38 4.02
C THR A 297 -7.15 -1.53 2.63
N CYS A 298 -7.85 -0.50 2.18
CA CYS A 298 -8.44 -0.48 0.84
C CYS A 298 -8.41 0.95 0.29
N TYR A 299 -8.06 1.11 -0.97
CA TYR A 299 -8.25 2.40 -1.64
C TYR A 299 -9.72 2.80 -1.65
N GLY A 300 -9.99 4.06 -1.22
CA GLY A 300 -11.29 4.72 -1.27
C GLY A 300 -11.21 6.03 -2.03
N VAL A 301 -10.43 6.09 -3.09
CA VAL A 301 -10.11 7.30 -3.83
C VAL A 301 -11.16 7.65 -4.91
N TRP A 302 -11.28 8.96 -5.21
CA TRP A 302 -12.21 9.53 -6.17
C TRP A 302 -13.69 9.39 -5.83
N ILE A 303 -14.03 9.16 -4.57
CA ILE A 303 -15.40 9.26 -4.08
C ILE A 303 -15.66 10.73 -3.71
N ASP A 304 -15.58 11.60 -4.71
CA ASP A 304 -15.65 13.04 -4.59
C ASP A 304 -17.07 13.61 -4.81
N ASP A 305 -17.16 14.95 -4.89
CA ASP A 305 -18.40 15.68 -5.09
C ASP A 305 -19.12 15.28 -6.40
N TYR A 306 -18.37 15.06 -7.50
CA TYR A 306 -18.96 14.58 -8.74
C TYR A 306 -19.57 13.19 -8.56
N TYR A 307 -18.85 12.28 -7.90
CA TYR A 307 -19.32 10.90 -7.67
C TYR A 307 -20.61 10.89 -6.85
N THR A 308 -20.63 11.58 -5.71
CA THR A 308 -21.78 11.61 -4.80
C THR A 308 -23.00 12.29 -5.41
N LYS A 309 -22.82 13.37 -6.18
CA LYS A 309 -23.90 14.05 -6.90
C LYS A 309 -24.47 13.22 -8.04
N THR A 310 -23.64 12.44 -8.71
CA THR A 310 -24.05 11.69 -9.92
C THR A 310 -24.64 10.34 -9.55
N PHE A 311 -24.05 9.61 -8.60
CA PHE A 311 -24.40 8.22 -8.28
C PHE A 311 -25.05 8.05 -6.90
N GLY A 312 -25.13 9.11 -6.11
CA GLY A 312 -25.67 9.10 -4.76
C GLY A 312 -24.64 8.79 -3.70
N PHE A 313 -25.11 8.69 -2.46
CA PHE A 313 -24.24 8.40 -1.32
C PHE A 313 -23.63 7.00 -1.43
N PRO A 314 -22.32 6.82 -1.21
CA PRO A 314 -21.63 5.54 -1.37
C PRO A 314 -21.79 4.64 -0.13
N ASP A 315 -22.98 4.06 0.05
CA ASP A 315 -23.31 3.22 1.22
C ASP A 315 -22.34 2.03 1.41
N PHE A 316 -21.65 1.61 0.35
CA PHE A 316 -20.68 0.53 0.40
C PHE A 316 -19.50 0.81 1.33
N ILE A 317 -19.19 2.08 1.64
CA ILE A 317 -18.15 2.42 2.62
C ILE A 317 -18.56 1.91 4.02
N TYR A 318 -19.85 1.97 4.33
CA TYR A 318 -20.38 1.41 5.59
C TYR A 318 -20.35 -0.12 5.60
N ASP A 319 -20.65 -0.76 4.45
CA ASP A 319 -20.54 -2.21 4.33
C ASP A 319 -19.10 -2.67 4.53
N TYR A 320 -18.13 -1.96 3.93
CA TYR A 320 -16.71 -2.22 4.09
C TYR A 320 -16.26 -2.12 5.57
N GLY A 321 -16.45 -0.96 6.19
CA GLY A 321 -15.94 -0.74 7.54
C GLY A 321 -16.62 -1.64 8.59
N ARG A 322 -17.96 -1.83 8.50
CA ARG A 322 -18.69 -2.76 9.37
C ARG A 322 -18.29 -4.21 9.11
N GLY A 323 -18.10 -4.59 7.85
CA GLY A 323 -17.64 -5.92 7.50
C GLY A 323 -16.31 -6.27 8.15
N LEU A 324 -15.34 -5.35 8.15
CA LEU A 324 -14.07 -5.54 8.86
C LEU A 324 -14.23 -5.62 10.38
N ARG A 325 -15.04 -4.74 10.98
CA ARG A 325 -15.26 -4.70 12.44
C ARG A 325 -15.97 -5.95 12.94
N ASP A 326 -17.03 -6.34 12.24
CA ASP A 326 -17.96 -7.38 12.68
C ASP A 326 -17.54 -8.79 12.24
N PHE A 327 -16.48 -8.89 11.42
CA PHE A 327 -15.96 -10.17 10.94
C PHE A 327 -15.61 -11.10 12.11
N ARG A 328 -16.03 -12.36 11.98
CA ARG A 328 -15.63 -13.47 12.86
C ARG A 328 -15.22 -14.65 11.97
N PRO A 329 -14.03 -15.26 12.18
CA PRO A 329 -13.52 -16.38 11.38
C PRO A 329 -14.32 -17.67 11.61
#